data_f540769f01819fa49674d118876d0594
#
_entry.id   f540769f01819fa49674d118876d0594
#
_cell.length_a   1.000
_cell.length_b   1.000
_cell.length_c   1.000
_cell.angle_alpha   90.00
_cell.angle_beta   90.00
_cell.angle_gamma   90.00
#
_symmetry.space_group_name_H-M   'P 1'
#
loop_
_entity.id
_entity.type
_entity.pdbx_description
1 polymer ?
#
loop_
_entity_poly.entity_id
_entity_poly.type
_entity_poly.pdbx_seq_one_letter_code
_entity_poly.pdbx_strand_id
1 'polypeptide(L)'
;DKSNQVGGNANFVEGMFAVNSTLQLEQGIDMQPAEIMEAELSRGQHRQNGDVWLDFVSKSADNITWCIEQGVMYSGKVDDYRVGLFPTFHWFKDGKAAVGYVESMKARLEELSVQLHLKTAVNGLVMKNGRVIGAYADGGEGVVRYSAKAVVLATGGFGGNEEIVAEQGWNTDGMRIVGSPNAAGDGYRIAMDNGACSFMADSAQSILYAIEAFPPIDFHDAAENPLYGYFGIASGGPV
;
A
#
# COMPACT_ATOMS: atom_id res chain seq x y z
N ASP A 1 9.97 -7.37 9.74
CA ASP A 1 10.23 -6.23 8.84
C ASP A 1 11.73 -5.96 8.76
N LYS A 2 12.25 -5.65 7.55
CA LYS A 2 13.67 -5.31 7.35
C LYS A 2 14.03 -3.93 7.89
N SER A 3 13.04 -3.05 8.02
CA SER A 3 13.24 -1.71 8.58
C SER A 3 13.43 -1.72 10.09
N ASN A 4 13.90 -0.59 10.61
CA ASN A 4 13.98 -0.34 12.05
C ASN A 4 12.65 0.18 12.64
N GLN A 5 11.63 0.36 11.82
CA GLN A 5 10.30 0.83 12.21
C GLN A 5 9.22 0.24 11.31
N VAL A 6 7.99 0.21 11.80
CA VAL A 6 6.81 -0.26 11.06
C VAL A 6 6.18 0.85 10.21
N GLY A 7 5.29 0.46 9.32
CA GLY A 7 4.43 1.37 8.55
C GLY A 7 4.84 1.52 7.09
N GLY A 8 6.14 1.56 6.77
CA GLY A 8 6.58 1.71 5.39
C GLY A 8 5.86 2.85 4.66
N ASN A 9 5.34 2.60 3.47
CA ASN A 9 4.57 3.58 2.70
C ASN A 9 3.26 3.99 3.37
N ALA A 10 2.69 3.17 4.26
CA ALA A 10 1.48 3.54 4.99
C ALA A 10 1.67 4.80 5.86
N ASN A 11 2.89 5.09 6.30
CA ASN A 11 3.15 6.31 7.08
C ASN A 11 2.88 7.61 6.31
N PHE A 12 2.83 7.56 4.98
CA PHE A 12 2.70 8.73 4.11
C PHE A 12 1.30 8.91 3.51
N VAL A 13 0.37 7.98 3.76
CA VAL A 13 -0.99 8.13 3.26
C VAL A 13 -1.84 8.95 4.20
N GLU A 14 -2.90 9.57 3.67
CA GLU A 14 -3.73 10.54 4.38
C GLU A 14 -5.09 9.96 4.79
N GLY A 15 -5.49 8.83 4.20
CA GLY A 15 -6.79 8.21 4.45
C GLY A 15 -6.97 6.87 3.75
N MET A 16 -8.20 6.37 3.78
CA MET A 16 -8.60 5.08 3.19
C MET A 16 -9.81 5.23 2.29
N PHE A 17 -9.89 4.38 1.29
CA PHE A 17 -11.05 4.22 0.44
C PHE A 17 -12.12 3.36 1.13
N ALA A 18 -13.39 3.78 1.05
CA ALA A 18 -14.53 2.92 1.31
C ALA A 18 -15.80 3.43 0.63
N VAL A 19 -16.77 2.53 0.47
CA VAL A 19 -18.08 2.78 -0.12
C VAL A 19 -19.15 2.40 0.89
N ASN A 20 -20.00 3.36 1.22
CA ASN A 20 -21.14 3.21 2.15
C ASN A 20 -20.73 2.75 3.56
N SER A 21 -19.60 3.24 4.05
CA SER A 21 -19.22 3.08 5.45
C SER A 21 -20.21 3.79 6.39
N THR A 22 -20.19 3.44 7.66
CA THR A 22 -20.97 4.14 8.68
C THR A 22 -20.69 5.64 8.70
N LEU A 23 -19.40 6.04 8.54
CA LEU A 23 -18.99 7.44 8.49
C LEU A 23 -19.55 8.21 7.28
N GLN A 24 -19.77 7.54 6.15
CA GLN A 24 -20.42 8.11 4.97
C GLN A 24 -21.93 8.23 5.19
N LEU A 25 -22.58 7.17 5.63
CA LEU A 25 -24.02 7.13 5.82
C LEU A 25 -24.48 8.16 6.87
N GLU A 26 -23.72 8.37 7.93
CA GLU A 26 -23.97 9.41 8.93
C GLU A 26 -23.91 10.84 8.35
N GLN A 27 -23.18 11.03 7.25
CA GLN A 27 -23.09 12.30 6.52
C GLN A 27 -24.05 12.40 5.34
N GLY A 28 -24.96 11.39 5.19
CA GLY A 28 -25.91 11.33 4.08
C GLY A 28 -25.27 10.96 2.74
N ILE A 29 -24.06 10.42 2.76
CA ILE A 29 -23.38 9.91 1.58
C ILE A 29 -23.76 8.44 1.40
N ASP A 30 -24.65 8.18 0.44
CA ASP A 30 -25.08 6.85 0.04
C ASP A 30 -24.86 6.69 -1.47
N MET A 31 -23.98 5.78 -1.85
CA MET A 31 -23.50 5.63 -3.21
C MET A 31 -23.88 4.28 -3.79
N GLN A 32 -24.02 4.24 -5.12
CA GLN A 32 -24.23 2.97 -5.82
C GLN A 32 -22.88 2.31 -6.12
N PRO A 33 -22.55 1.17 -5.52
CA PRO A 33 -21.25 0.50 -5.75
C PRO A 33 -20.97 0.21 -7.23
N ALA A 34 -22.01 -0.06 -8.02
CA ALA A 34 -21.90 -0.33 -9.45
C ALA A 34 -21.39 0.89 -10.23
N GLU A 35 -21.81 2.11 -9.88
CA GLU A 35 -21.34 3.35 -10.53
C GLU A 35 -19.88 3.61 -10.24
N ILE A 36 -19.43 3.32 -9.01
CA ILE A 36 -18.02 3.46 -8.62
C ILE A 36 -17.17 2.45 -9.37
N MET A 37 -17.63 1.19 -9.44
CA MET A 37 -16.93 0.14 -10.18
C MET A 37 -16.81 0.47 -11.67
N GLU A 38 -17.90 0.92 -12.30
CA GLU A 38 -17.90 1.31 -13.71
C GLU A 38 -16.89 2.44 -13.97
N ALA A 39 -16.90 3.48 -13.11
CA ALA A 39 -15.98 4.59 -13.24
C ALA A 39 -14.51 4.15 -13.09
N GLU A 40 -14.20 3.32 -12.09
CA GLU A 40 -12.82 2.87 -11.84
C GLU A 40 -12.33 1.90 -12.92
N LEU A 41 -13.17 0.97 -13.37
CA LEU A 41 -12.83 0.07 -14.47
C LEU A 41 -12.64 0.84 -15.78
N SER A 42 -13.49 1.82 -16.06
CA SER A 42 -13.37 2.69 -17.24
C SER A 42 -12.07 3.50 -17.22
N ARG A 43 -11.69 4.10 -16.08
CA ARG A 43 -10.43 4.83 -15.92
C ARG A 43 -9.19 3.96 -16.20
N GLY A 44 -9.24 2.70 -15.78
CA GLY A 44 -8.18 1.73 -16.07
C GLY A 44 -8.35 1.01 -17.41
N GLN A 45 -9.20 1.55 -18.31
CA GLN A 45 -9.44 0.96 -19.64
C GLN A 45 -9.85 -0.52 -19.59
N HIS A 46 -10.56 -0.91 -18.52
CA HIS A 46 -11.01 -2.29 -18.26
C HIS A 46 -9.87 -3.33 -18.23
N ARG A 47 -8.66 -2.90 -17.86
CA ARG A 47 -7.50 -3.79 -17.70
C ARG A 47 -7.34 -4.33 -16.29
N GLN A 48 -8.06 -3.76 -15.33
CA GLN A 48 -8.05 -4.22 -13.96
C GLN A 48 -8.83 -5.54 -13.84
N ASN A 49 -8.51 -6.28 -12.77
CA ASN A 49 -9.29 -7.45 -12.40
C ASN A 49 -10.62 -7.01 -11.74
N GLY A 50 -11.73 -7.14 -12.47
CA GLY A 50 -13.06 -6.75 -12.00
C GLY A 50 -13.51 -7.52 -10.75
N ASP A 51 -13.14 -8.79 -10.60
CA ASP A 51 -13.49 -9.59 -9.42
C ASP A 51 -12.79 -9.06 -8.16
N VAL A 52 -11.52 -8.66 -8.28
CA VAL A 52 -10.77 -8.04 -7.18
C VAL A 52 -11.40 -6.69 -6.81
N TRP A 53 -11.80 -5.88 -7.79
CA TRP A 53 -12.47 -4.61 -7.55
C TRP A 53 -13.83 -4.80 -6.88
N LEU A 54 -14.62 -5.78 -7.33
CA LEU A 54 -15.92 -6.11 -6.72
C LEU A 54 -15.74 -6.51 -5.25
N ASP A 55 -14.78 -7.38 -4.96
CA ASP A 55 -14.47 -7.82 -3.60
C ASP A 55 -14.01 -6.64 -2.73
N PHE A 56 -13.14 -5.79 -3.26
CA PHE A 56 -12.64 -4.60 -2.59
C PHE A 56 -13.74 -3.60 -2.26
N VAL A 57 -14.58 -3.23 -3.23
CA VAL A 57 -15.68 -2.29 -3.02
C VAL A 57 -16.70 -2.84 -2.03
N SER A 58 -17.10 -4.11 -2.19
CA SER A 58 -18.13 -4.74 -1.35
C SER A 58 -17.71 -4.90 0.12
N LYS A 59 -16.41 -5.03 0.40
CA LYS A 59 -15.88 -5.21 1.77
C LYS A 59 -15.34 -3.92 2.37
N SER A 60 -15.29 -2.84 1.63
CA SER A 60 -14.60 -1.62 2.05
C SER A 60 -15.23 -0.96 3.26
N ALA A 61 -16.57 -0.96 3.37
CA ALA A 61 -17.29 -0.44 4.53
C ALA A 61 -16.99 -1.23 5.82
N ASP A 62 -17.02 -2.56 5.72
CA ASP A 62 -16.69 -3.46 6.84
C ASP A 62 -15.26 -3.25 7.30
N ASN A 63 -14.35 -2.99 6.36
CA ASN A 63 -12.95 -2.71 6.68
C ASN A 63 -12.79 -1.41 7.48
N ILE A 64 -13.53 -0.34 7.18
CA ILE A 64 -13.55 0.88 8.01
C ILE A 64 -14.03 0.56 9.42
N THR A 65 -15.13 -0.18 9.54
CA THR A 65 -15.67 -0.60 10.84
C THR A 65 -14.64 -1.40 11.63
N TRP A 66 -14.04 -2.39 11.00
CA TRP A 66 -12.98 -3.19 11.62
C TRP A 66 -11.78 -2.33 12.06
N CYS A 67 -11.35 -1.39 11.23
CA CYS A 67 -10.26 -0.47 11.59
C CYS A 67 -10.59 0.36 12.82
N ILE A 68 -11.83 0.88 12.92
CA ILE A 68 -12.29 1.63 14.10
C ILE A 68 -12.25 0.73 15.35
N GLU A 69 -12.72 -0.51 15.25
CA GLU A 69 -12.66 -1.50 16.35
C GLU A 69 -11.22 -1.82 16.79
N GLN A 70 -10.24 -1.73 15.87
CA GLN A 70 -8.82 -1.88 16.20
C GLN A 70 -8.19 -0.58 16.73
N GLY A 71 -8.97 0.49 16.89
CA GLY A 71 -8.49 1.76 17.44
C GLY A 71 -7.96 2.74 16.40
N VAL A 72 -8.15 2.49 15.10
CA VAL A 72 -7.79 3.44 14.05
C VAL A 72 -8.62 4.70 14.17
N MET A 73 -7.95 5.84 14.14
CA MET A 73 -8.58 7.14 14.31
C MET A 73 -8.78 7.85 12.98
N TYR A 74 -10.03 8.15 12.67
CA TYR A 74 -10.43 8.98 11.54
C TYR A 74 -10.74 10.41 12.00
N SER A 75 -10.60 11.37 11.09
CA SER A 75 -10.95 12.78 11.33
C SER A 75 -12.46 13.05 11.33
N GLY A 76 -13.24 12.09 10.83
CA GLY A 76 -14.65 12.26 10.50
C GLY A 76 -14.90 12.87 9.12
N LYS A 77 -13.89 13.40 8.46
CA LYS A 77 -14.02 13.95 7.11
C LYS A 77 -14.02 12.84 6.06
N VAL A 78 -15.00 12.88 5.15
CA VAL A 78 -15.06 12.05 3.96
C VAL A 78 -15.26 12.96 2.76
N ASP A 79 -14.45 12.79 1.72
CA ASP A 79 -14.54 13.56 0.48
C ASP A 79 -14.02 12.77 -0.75
N ASP A 80 -13.89 13.47 -1.86
CA ASP A 80 -13.45 12.93 -3.15
C ASP A 80 -11.92 12.98 -3.37
N TYR A 81 -11.16 13.24 -2.32
CA TYR A 81 -9.70 13.36 -2.38
C TYR A 81 -9.18 14.15 -3.59
N ARG A 82 -9.37 15.47 -3.57
CA ARG A 82 -8.81 16.45 -4.51
C ARG A 82 -9.30 16.33 -5.98
N VAL A 83 -9.33 15.11 -6.54
CA VAL A 83 -9.65 14.86 -7.96
C VAL A 83 -10.48 13.60 -8.18
N GLY A 84 -11.01 13.01 -7.10
CA GLY A 84 -11.90 11.86 -7.17
C GLY A 84 -13.25 12.21 -7.79
N LEU A 85 -13.96 11.18 -8.25
CA LEU A 85 -15.31 11.34 -8.79
C LEU A 85 -16.38 11.16 -7.71
N PHE A 86 -16.01 10.50 -6.62
CA PHE A 86 -16.93 10.11 -5.55
C PHE A 86 -16.33 10.38 -4.17
N PRO A 87 -17.14 10.72 -3.16
CA PRO A 87 -16.69 10.92 -1.79
C PRO A 87 -16.38 9.58 -1.11
N THR A 88 -15.32 8.92 -1.53
CA THR A 88 -14.90 7.60 -1.04
C THR A 88 -13.69 7.65 -0.10
N PHE A 89 -13.09 8.82 0.08
CA PHE A 89 -11.86 8.96 0.83
C PHE A 89 -12.12 9.36 2.28
N HIS A 90 -11.75 8.48 3.21
CA HIS A 90 -11.89 8.66 4.66
C HIS A 90 -10.57 9.14 5.23
N TRP A 91 -10.51 10.41 5.62
CA TRP A 91 -9.31 11.00 6.16
C TRP A 91 -8.97 10.45 7.54
N PHE A 92 -7.72 10.02 7.73
CA PHE A 92 -7.21 9.72 9.07
C PHE A 92 -7.15 10.98 9.94
N LYS A 93 -7.10 10.80 11.25
CA LYS A 93 -6.87 11.90 12.20
C LYS A 93 -5.64 12.69 11.77
N ASP A 94 -5.76 14.01 11.76
CA ASP A 94 -4.73 14.97 11.35
C ASP A 94 -4.23 14.76 9.90
N GLY A 95 -4.97 14.02 9.07
CA GLY A 95 -4.58 13.70 7.69
C GLY A 95 -3.31 12.82 7.61
N LYS A 96 -3.00 12.03 8.63
CA LYS A 96 -1.75 11.27 8.73
C LYS A 96 -2.00 9.83 9.18
N ALA A 97 -1.75 8.87 8.31
CA ALA A 97 -1.82 7.46 8.69
C ALA A 97 -0.79 7.07 9.75
N ALA A 98 0.37 7.73 9.78
CA ALA A 98 1.34 7.52 10.85
C ALA A 98 0.70 7.65 12.24
N VAL A 99 -0.17 8.65 12.42
CA VAL A 99 -0.87 8.90 13.70
C VAL A 99 -2.18 8.11 13.80
N GLY A 100 -3.03 8.19 12.77
CA GLY A 100 -4.39 7.62 12.82
C GLY A 100 -4.45 6.11 12.65
N TYR A 101 -3.50 5.53 11.93
CA TYR A 101 -3.51 4.12 11.56
C TYR A 101 -2.31 3.35 12.13
N VAL A 102 -1.07 3.76 11.81
CA VAL A 102 0.12 2.96 12.12
C VAL A 102 0.36 2.85 13.62
N GLU A 103 0.24 3.94 14.38
CA GLU A 103 0.38 3.91 15.83
C GLU A 103 -0.73 3.09 16.50
N SER A 104 -1.97 3.23 16.03
CA SER A 104 -3.10 2.46 16.57
C SER A 104 -2.93 0.96 16.31
N MET A 105 -2.56 0.57 15.10
CA MET A 105 -2.30 -0.83 14.77
C MET A 105 -1.11 -1.40 15.53
N LYS A 106 -0.06 -0.60 15.73
CA LYS A 106 1.08 -1.01 16.55
C LYS A 106 0.67 -1.28 17.99
N ALA A 107 -0.10 -0.38 18.61
CA ALA A 107 -0.63 -0.58 19.96
C ALA A 107 -1.49 -1.86 20.04
N ARG A 108 -2.31 -2.11 19.00
CA ARG A 108 -3.12 -3.32 18.93
C ARG A 108 -2.30 -4.60 18.83
N LEU A 109 -1.19 -4.59 18.06
CA LEU A 109 -0.25 -5.72 18.01
C LEU A 109 0.35 -6.02 19.40
N GLU A 110 0.72 -4.98 20.15
CA GLU A 110 1.25 -5.11 21.52
C GLU A 110 0.22 -5.73 22.48
N GLU A 111 -1.03 -5.25 22.45
CA GLU A 111 -2.14 -5.82 23.24
C GLU A 111 -2.37 -7.30 22.94
N LEU A 112 -2.30 -7.69 21.68
CA LEU A 112 -2.46 -9.06 21.24
C LEU A 112 -1.19 -9.92 21.42
N SER A 113 -0.14 -9.34 21.98
CA SER A 113 1.16 -10.01 22.18
C SER A 113 1.74 -10.59 20.87
N VAL A 114 1.50 -9.93 19.74
CA VAL A 114 2.09 -10.30 18.47
C VAL A 114 3.58 -9.98 18.48
N GLN A 115 4.41 -10.95 18.14
CA GLN A 115 5.85 -10.75 18.08
C GLN A 115 6.23 -9.94 16.85
N LEU A 116 6.83 -8.79 17.05
CA LEU A 116 7.32 -7.91 16.00
C LEU A 116 8.86 -7.98 15.93
N HIS A 117 9.36 -8.48 14.82
CA HIS A 117 10.80 -8.53 14.53
C HIS A 117 11.18 -7.46 13.54
N LEU A 118 11.87 -6.42 13.98
CA LEU A 118 12.44 -5.35 13.16
C LEU A 118 13.88 -5.67 12.79
N LYS A 119 14.44 -4.96 11.80
CA LYS A 119 15.78 -5.21 11.23
C LYS A 119 15.98 -6.67 10.83
N THR A 120 14.90 -7.31 10.39
CA THR A 120 14.84 -8.73 10.06
C THR A 120 14.30 -8.87 8.65
N ALA A 121 15.20 -9.05 7.69
CA ALA A 121 14.88 -9.15 6.28
C ALA A 121 14.45 -10.58 5.93
N VAL A 122 13.20 -10.78 5.52
CA VAL A 122 12.75 -12.05 4.95
C VAL A 122 13.33 -12.20 3.56
N ASN A 123 14.02 -13.31 3.30
CA ASN A 123 14.72 -13.58 2.05
C ASN A 123 14.32 -14.88 1.36
N GLY A 124 13.36 -15.64 1.92
CA GLY A 124 12.85 -16.83 1.29
C GLY A 124 11.73 -17.51 2.05
N LEU A 125 11.06 -18.46 1.39
CA LEU A 125 10.02 -19.29 1.96
C LEU A 125 10.56 -20.69 2.30
N VAL A 126 10.04 -21.28 3.37
CA VAL A 126 10.28 -22.68 3.70
C VAL A 126 9.19 -23.52 3.05
N MET A 127 9.58 -24.33 2.08
CA MET A 127 8.67 -25.20 1.35
C MET A 127 8.77 -26.65 1.82
N LYS A 128 7.63 -27.32 1.93
CA LYS A 128 7.55 -28.77 2.15
C LYS A 128 6.38 -29.35 1.37
N ASN A 129 6.66 -30.32 0.48
CA ASN A 129 5.63 -30.97 -0.34
C ASN A 129 4.73 -29.98 -1.08
N GLY A 130 5.30 -28.92 -1.69
CA GLY A 130 4.57 -27.90 -2.42
C GLY A 130 3.79 -26.90 -1.56
N ARG A 131 3.93 -26.92 -0.24
CA ARG A 131 3.26 -25.98 0.68
C ARG A 131 4.28 -25.11 1.39
N VAL A 132 3.93 -23.85 1.59
CA VAL A 132 4.67 -22.93 2.46
C VAL A 132 4.41 -23.31 3.91
N ILE A 133 5.49 -23.53 4.68
CA ILE A 133 5.46 -23.89 6.10
C ILE A 133 6.27 -22.92 6.97
N GLY A 134 6.70 -21.81 6.42
CA GLY A 134 7.48 -20.81 7.12
C GLY A 134 8.26 -19.90 6.18
N ALA A 135 9.16 -19.13 6.76
CA ALA A 135 10.04 -18.24 6.06
C ALA A 135 11.46 -18.26 6.63
N TYR A 136 12.43 -17.88 5.80
CA TYR A 136 13.80 -17.56 6.23
C TYR A 136 13.98 -16.06 6.29
N ALA A 137 14.68 -15.59 7.30
CA ALA A 137 15.02 -14.18 7.43
C ALA A 137 16.45 -14.01 7.95
N ASP A 138 17.08 -12.90 7.60
CA ASP A 138 18.33 -12.45 8.16
C ASP A 138 18.04 -11.47 9.31
N GLY A 139 18.44 -11.87 10.52
CA GLY A 139 18.29 -11.06 11.74
C GLY A 139 19.57 -10.36 12.19
N GLY A 140 20.60 -10.31 11.35
CA GLY A 140 21.89 -9.66 11.65
C GLY A 140 22.91 -10.56 12.38
N GLU A 141 22.46 -11.58 13.13
CA GLU A 141 23.33 -12.61 13.75
C GLU A 141 23.35 -13.92 12.93
N GLY A 142 22.68 -13.92 11.79
CA GLY A 142 22.59 -15.04 10.87
C GLY A 142 21.14 -15.33 10.43
N VAL A 143 20.99 -16.38 9.62
CA VAL A 143 19.72 -16.77 9.06
C VAL A 143 18.85 -17.44 10.13
N VAL A 144 17.67 -16.89 10.35
CA VAL A 144 16.64 -17.42 11.24
C VAL A 144 15.55 -18.08 10.42
N ARG A 145 15.10 -19.25 10.84
CA ARG A 145 13.96 -19.93 10.26
C ARG A 145 12.73 -19.74 11.14
N TYR A 146 11.70 -19.18 10.57
CA TYR A 146 10.37 -19.08 11.19
C TYR A 146 9.47 -20.19 10.66
N SER A 147 8.88 -20.98 11.57
CA SER A 147 7.89 -22.00 11.20
C SER A 147 6.49 -21.47 11.42
N ALA A 148 5.61 -21.65 10.44
CA ALA A 148 4.24 -21.12 10.49
C ALA A 148 3.26 -22.04 9.77
N LYS A 149 1.98 -21.98 10.14
CA LYS A 149 0.88 -22.66 9.43
C LYS A 149 0.55 -22.00 8.11
N ALA A 150 0.76 -20.68 8.02
CA ALA A 150 0.60 -19.85 6.84
C ALA A 150 1.57 -18.66 6.89
N VAL A 151 1.91 -18.12 5.73
CA VAL A 151 2.73 -16.91 5.58
C VAL A 151 1.96 -15.92 4.73
N VAL A 152 1.84 -14.68 5.20
CA VAL A 152 1.27 -13.56 4.45
C VAL A 152 2.43 -12.66 4.00
N LEU A 153 2.57 -12.47 2.69
CA LEU A 153 3.50 -11.51 2.11
C LEU A 153 2.83 -10.13 2.02
N ALA A 154 3.19 -9.24 2.95
CA ALA A 154 2.70 -7.87 3.02
C ALA A 154 3.85 -6.87 2.96
N THR A 155 4.79 -7.10 2.05
CA THR A 155 6.11 -6.45 1.96
C THR A 155 6.09 -5.12 1.19
N GLY A 156 4.91 -4.67 0.77
CA GLY A 156 4.78 -3.52 -0.12
C GLY A 156 5.14 -3.83 -1.57
N GLY A 157 5.32 -2.79 -2.36
CA GLY A 157 5.64 -2.88 -3.77
C GLY A 157 7.14 -2.95 -4.06
N PHE A 158 7.47 -2.70 -5.33
CA PHE A 158 8.85 -2.74 -5.83
C PHE A 158 9.32 -1.41 -6.45
N GLY A 159 8.56 -0.33 -6.26
CA GLY A 159 8.91 0.97 -6.87
C GLY A 159 10.28 1.53 -6.44
N GLY A 160 10.84 1.08 -5.30
CA GLY A 160 12.20 1.38 -4.87
C GLY A 160 13.30 0.52 -5.50
N ASN A 161 12.96 -0.34 -6.46
CA ASN A 161 13.89 -1.22 -7.15
C ASN A 161 13.90 -0.92 -8.65
N GLU A 162 14.89 -0.16 -9.09
CA GLU A 162 15.03 0.28 -10.49
C GLU A 162 15.14 -0.91 -11.46
N GLU A 163 15.77 -2.02 -11.05
CA GLU A 163 15.92 -3.22 -11.87
C GLU A 163 14.54 -3.85 -12.16
N ILE A 164 13.73 -4.06 -11.12
CA ILE A 164 12.38 -4.63 -11.29
C ILE A 164 11.50 -3.67 -12.12
N VAL A 165 11.63 -2.38 -11.91
CA VAL A 165 10.88 -1.36 -12.66
C VAL A 165 11.28 -1.39 -14.13
N ALA A 166 12.58 -1.48 -14.44
CA ALA A 166 13.09 -1.61 -15.81
C ALA A 166 12.63 -2.93 -16.47
N GLU A 167 12.60 -4.04 -15.73
CA GLU A 167 12.07 -5.33 -16.21
C GLU A 167 10.59 -5.23 -16.64
N GLN A 168 9.83 -4.28 -16.08
CA GLN A 168 8.45 -4.00 -16.49
C GLN A 168 8.37 -3.11 -17.75
N GLY A 169 9.50 -2.77 -18.36
CA GLY A 169 9.56 -1.96 -19.57
C GLY A 169 9.57 -0.46 -19.37
N TRP A 170 9.77 0.01 -18.14
CA TRP A 170 9.84 1.45 -17.85
C TRP A 170 11.26 2.00 -18.02
N ASN A 171 11.36 3.19 -18.61
CA ASN A 171 12.61 3.95 -18.57
C ASN A 171 12.74 4.64 -17.20
N THR A 172 13.77 4.27 -16.46
CA THR A 172 14.05 4.81 -15.12
C THR A 172 15.01 5.99 -15.13
N ASP A 173 15.55 6.36 -16.30
CA ASP A 173 16.50 7.48 -16.42
C ASP A 173 15.85 8.79 -15.96
N GLY A 174 16.47 9.46 -15.01
CA GLY A 174 15.98 10.72 -14.44
C GLY A 174 14.70 10.60 -13.58
N MET A 175 14.27 9.39 -13.25
CA MET A 175 13.16 9.16 -12.33
C MET A 175 13.63 9.02 -10.89
N ARG A 176 12.82 9.52 -9.95
CA ARG A 176 12.98 9.30 -8.51
C ARG A 176 11.69 8.75 -7.94
N ILE A 177 11.78 7.68 -7.20
CA ILE A 177 10.60 7.12 -6.54
C ILE A 177 10.12 8.08 -5.43
N VAL A 178 8.82 8.28 -5.38
CA VAL A 178 8.13 8.93 -4.26
C VAL A 178 7.58 7.85 -3.35
N GLY A 179 8.22 7.63 -2.20
CA GLY A 179 7.83 6.60 -1.24
C GLY A 179 9.01 5.98 -0.50
N SER A 180 8.74 4.92 0.23
CA SER A 180 9.78 4.22 0.99
C SER A 180 10.77 3.51 0.06
N PRO A 181 12.08 3.76 0.17
CA PRO A 181 13.11 3.01 -0.56
C PRO A 181 13.11 1.53 -0.18
N ASN A 182 12.48 1.17 0.95
CA ASN A 182 12.34 -0.22 1.37
C ASN A 182 11.26 -0.98 0.60
N ALA A 183 10.47 -0.31 -0.24
CA ALA A 183 9.58 -0.96 -1.22
C ALA A 183 10.41 -1.52 -2.40
N ALA A 184 11.31 -2.46 -2.09
CA ALA A 184 12.33 -2.98 -2.99
C ALA A 184 11.93 -4.29 -3.70
N GLY A 185 10.67 -4.72 -3.56
CA GLY A 185 10.15 -5.88 -4.26
C GLY A 185 10.55 -7.23 -3.67
N ASP A 186 11.00 -7.27 -2.41
CA ASP A 186 11.45 -8.53 -1.80
C ASP A 186 10.38 -9.62 -1.86
N GLY A 187 9.13 -9.29 -1.44
CA GLY A 187 8.04 -10.26 -1.50
C GLY A 187 7.61 -10.61 -2.91
N TYR A 188 7.72 -9.68 -3.86
CA TYR A 188 7.49 -9.96 -5.27
C TYR A 188 8.48 -11.01 -5.79
N ARG A 189 9.79 -10.81 -5.60
CA ARG A 189 10.83 -11.78 -5.99
C ARG A 189 10.61 -13.13 -5.30
N ILE A 190 10.41 -13.13 -3.99
CA ILE A 190 10.16 -14.36 -3.22
C ILE A 190 8.94 -15.12 -3.76
N ALA A 191 7.86 -14.43 -4.08
CA ALA A 191 6.66 -15.06 -4.63
C ALA A 191 6.93 -15.68 -6.01
N MET A 192 7.57 -14.92 -6.92
CA MET A 192 7.90 -15.37 -8.27
C MET A 192 8.84 -16.57 -8.27
N ASP A 193 9.87 -16.55 -7.42
CA ASP A 193 10.84 -17.65 -7.27
C ASP A 193 10.18 -18.94 -6.74
N ASN A 194 9.01 -18.83 -6.12
CA ASN A 194 8.24 -19.97 -5.61
C ASN A 194 7.00 -20.29 -6.48
N GLY A 195 6.97 -19.81 -7.72
CA GLY A 195 5.98 -20.20 -8.73
C GLY A 195 4.69 -19.39 -8.71
N ALA A 196 4.67 -18.21 -8.12
CA ALA A 196 3.55 -17.30 -8.26
C ALA A 196 3.44 -16.78 -9.70
N CYS A 197 2.22 -16.49 -10.13
CA CYS A 197 1.96 -15.81 -11.40
C CYS A 197 1.93 -14.30 -11.22
N SER A 198 2.57 -13.56 -12.12
CA SER A 198 2.44 -12.12 -12.15
C SER A 198 1.17 -11.74 -12.89
N PHE A 199 0.26 -11.04 -12.23
CA PHE A 199 -0.89 -10.41 -12.87
C PHE A 199 -0.46 -9.17 -13.69
N MET A 200 0.75 -8.66 -13.42
CA MET A 200 1.21 -7.37 -13.94
C MET A 200 1.74 -7.44 -15.38
N ALA A 201 2.01 -8.64 -15.91
CA ALA A 201 2.56 -8.78 -17.25
C ALA A 201 1.66 -8.17 -18.34
N ASP A 202 0.34 -8.17 -18.11
CA ASP A 202 -0.66 -7.65 -19.08
C ASP A 202 -1.48 -6.49 -18.51
N SER A 203 -1.13 -5.98 -17.34
CA SER A 203 -1.88 -4.93 -16.64
C SER A 203 -1.22 -3.57 -16.80
N ALA A 204 -2.04 -2.51 -16.89
CA ALA A 204 -1.53 -1.15 -16.75
C ALA A 204 -0.96 -0.98 -15.34
N GLN A 205 0.28 -0.55 -15.25
CA GLN A 205 0.95 -0.28 -13.98
C GLN A 205 0.97 1.21 -13.73
N SER A 206 0.65 1.61 -12.52
CA SER A 206 0.82 2.98 -12.06
C SER A 206 1.92 3.01 -11.03
N ILE A 207 3.00 3.72 -11.33
CA ILE A 207 4.10 3.94 -10.41
C ILE A 207 4.22 5.45 -10.20
N LEU A 208 4.35 5.87 -8.94
CA LEU A 208 4.50 7.26 -8.61
C LEU A 208 5.99 7.63 -8.68
N TYR A 209 6.34 8.48 -9.62
CA TYR A 209 7.68 9.03 -9.79
C TYR A 209 7.70 10.53 -9.68
N ALA A 210 8.78 11.08 -9.11
CA ALA A 210 9.16 12.46 -9.32
C ALA A 210 10.18 12.54 -10.47
N ILE A 211 10.00 13.50 -11.37
CA ILE A 211 10.95 13.74 -12.45
C ILE A 211 12.12 14.55 -11.90
N GLU A 212 13.34 14.17 -12.25
CA GLU A 212 14.59 14.81 -11.77
C GLU A 212 14.83 16.23 -12.35
N ALA A 213 13.80 16.90 -12.84
CA ALA A 213 13.86 18.26 -13.37
C ALA A 213 14.10 19.34 -12.28
N PHE A 214 14.11 18.94 -11.01
CA PHE A 214 14.28 19.81 -9.86
C PHE A 214 15.42 19.30 -8.96
N PRO A 215 16.12 20.17 -8.23
CA PRO A 215 17.12 19.73 -7.27
C PRO A 215 16.51 18.72 -6.29
N PRO A 216 17.32 17.77 -5.79
CA PRO A 216 16.84 16.76 -4.85
C PRO A 216 16.11 17.44 -3.71
N ILE A 217 14.86 17.10 -3.54
CA ILE A 217 14.01 17.66 -2.50
C ILE A 217 14.22 16.77 -1.28
N ASP A 218 14.68 17.34 -0.18
CA ASP A 218 14.70 16.64 1.10
C ASP A 218 13.24 16.41 1.55
N PHE A 219 12.89 15.15 1.72
CA PHE A 219 11.53 14.78 2.16
C PHE A 219 11.16 15.33 3.54
N HIS A 220 12.15 15.70 4.36
CA HIS A 220 11.89 16.36 5.63
C HIS A 220 11.37 17.80 5.45
N ASP A 221 11.74 18.47 4.37
CA ASP A 221 11.27 19.83 4.03
C ASP A 221 9.95 19.80 3.24
N ALA A 222 9.49 18.62 2.84
CA ALA A 222 8.31 18.45 2.01
C ALA A 222 7.02 18.97 2.63
N ALA A 223 6.88 18.84 3.95
CA ALA A 223 5.69 19.30 4.66
C ALA A 223 5.52 20.84 4.64
N GLU A 224 6.61 21.56 4.40
CA GLU A 224 6.63 23.03 4.39
C GLU A 224 6.61 23.63 2.97
N ASN A 225 6.78 22.80 1.92
CA ASN A 225 6.87 23.29 0.56
C ASN A 225 5.52 23.14 -0.19
N PRO A 226 4.81 24.25 -0.51
CA PRO A 226 3.52 24.21 -1.19
C PRO A 226 3.57 23.60 -2.60
N LEU A 227 4.74 23.50 -3.23
CA LEU A 227 4.92 22.83 -4.52
C LEU A 227 4.73 21.30 -4.43
N TYR A 228 4.88 20.71 -3.26
CA TYR A 228 4.67 19.27 -3.06
C TYR A 228 3.24 18.81 -3.34
N GLY A 229 2.26 19.63 -3.06
CA GLY A 229 0.88 19.35 -3.41
C GLY A 229 0.63 19.30 -4.92
N TYR A 230 1.52 19.89 -5.72
CA TYR A 230 1.39 19.93 -7.19
C TYR A 230 2.14 18.77 -7.88
N PHE A 231 3.24 18.28 -7.32
CA PHE A 231 4.11 17.29 -7.96
C PHE A 231 3.95 15.87 -7.39
N GLY A 232 3.27 15.72 -6.26
CA GLY A 232 3.09 14.42 -5.59
C GLY A 232 2.16 13.46 -6.32
N ILE A 233 1.52 13.86 -7.42
CA ILE A 233 0.57 13.02 -8.15
C ILE A 233 0.75 13.20 -9.65
N ALA A 234 1.90 12.81 -10.17
CA ALA A 234 1.94 12.35 -11.54
C ALA A 234 1.62 10.84 -11.53
N SER A 235 0.37 10.49 -11.36
CA SER A 235 -0.09 9.14 -11.68
C SER A 235 -0.13 9.03 -13.21
N GLY A 236 1.05 8.98 -13.81
CA GLY A 236 1.22 8.69 -15.21
C GLY A 236 1.28 7.19 -15.39
N GLY A 237 0.14 6.54 -15.45
CA GLY A 237 0.09 5.27 -16.15
C GLY A 237 0.38 5.54 -17.63
N PRO A 238 0.98 4.62 -18.38
CA PRO A 238 1.12 4.77 -19.82
C PRO A 238 -0.27 4.94 -20.44
N VAL A 239 -0.40 5.97 -21.25
CA VAL A 239 -1.56 6.21 -22.12
C VAL A 239 -1.57 5.14 -23.20
#